data_8912b67937bbbe0e0d37244de80bd486
#
_entry.id   8912b67937bbbe0e0d37244de80bd486
#
_cell.length_a   1.000
_cell.length_b   1.000
_cell.length_c   1.000
_cell.angle_alpha   90.00
_cell.angle_beta   90.00
_cell.angle_gamma   90.00
#
_symmetry.space_group_name_H-M   'P 1'
#
loop_
_entity.id
_entity.type
_entity.pdbx_description
1 polymer ?
#
loop_
_entity_poly.entity_id
_entity_poly.type
_entity_poly.pdbx_seq_one_letter_code
_entity_poly.pdbx_strand_id
1 'polypeptide(L)'
;MGNSTDEHSTVLTRRLLLKASAFFWLVLAIPKTVWSFFVREMQTRTVENETFLFDPINGTIRWRNRPTVKEPYWLAVEGLVEEPIHFSYKDLQALPQVVQKSDFHCVEGWSVRDIRWGGIRFAEITKVVLPKPEARYVVFHSLGNTPEVGQRANHYVESLPLEQLLDPQKKCLLALTIDGKPLTFDRGSPLRVVSPYDLGYKGSKYVTRIVFSAEQAHGWWTQANPIYPVEAPVPVERLKGS
;
A
#
# COMPACT_ATOMS: atom_id res chain seq x y z
N MET A 1 3.48 -13.92 66.38
CA MET A 1 2.80 -14.28 65.13
C MET A 1 3.35 -13.40 64.08
N GLY A 2 4.36 -13.90 63.38
CA GLY A 2 5.19 -13.12 62.47
C GLY A 2 4.86 -13.43 61.00
N ASN A 3 4.98 -12.43 60.22
CA ASN A 3 4.77 -12.25 58.80
C ASN A 3 5.54 -13.25 57.94
N SER A 4 4.88 -14.19 57.31
CA SER A 4 5.51 -15.09 56.31
C SER A 4 4.95 -14.96 54.88
N THR A 5 4.27 -13.85 54.57
CA THR A 5 3.58 -13.69 53.29
C THR A 5 4.32 -12.81 52.26
N ASP A 6 5.39 -12.10 52.62
CA ASP A 6 6.05 -11.12 51.73
C ASP A 6 7.23 -11.68 50.91
N GLU A 7 7.85 -12.78 51.32
CA GLU A 7 9.01 -13.32 50.57
C GLU A 7 8.65 -14.04 49.26
N HIS A 8 7.46 -14.63 49.17
CA HIS A 8 7.03 -15.37 47.97
C HIS A 8 6.67 -14.45 46.79
N SER A 9 6.15 -13.27 47.05
CA SER A 9 5.76 -12.34 46.00
C SER A 9 6.95 -11.70 45.29
N THR A 10 8.00 -11.37 46.04
CA THR A 10 9.23 -10.75 45.49
C THR A 10 10.07 -11.71 44.66
N VAL A 11 10.09 -12.98 45.01
CA VAL A 11 10.83 -14.01 44.24
C VAL A 11 10.15 -14.31 42.90
N LEU A 12 8.81 -14.35 42.89
CA LEU A 12 8.05 -14.55 41.66
C LEU A 12 8.23 -13.38 40.67
N THR A 13 8.24 -12.15 41.20
CA THR A 13 8.41 -10.95 40.38
C THR A 13 9.82 -10.84 39.77
N ARG A 14 10.88 -11.18 40.53
CA ARG A 14 12.24 -11.22 40.04
C ARG A 14 12.47 -12.26 38.94
N ARG A 15 11.92 -13.47 39.11
CA ARG A 15 11.99 -14.54 38.12
C ARG A 15 11.21 -14.17 36.83
N LEU A 16 10.08 -13.51 36.96
CA LEU A 16 9.30 -13.04 35.82
C LEU A 16 10.05 -11.94 35.05
N LEU A 17 10.66 -10.99 35.77
CA LEU A 17 11.48 -9.93 35.20
C LEU A 17 12.73 -10.47 34.47
N LEU A 18 13.40 -11.46 35.06
CA LEU A 18 14.56 -12.11 34.42
C LEU A 18 14.17 -12.90 33.19
N LYS A 19 13.03 -13.58 33.18
CA LYS A 19 12.50 -14.28 32.01
C LYS A 19 12.06 -13.29 30.93
N ALA A 20 11.41 -12.19 31.31
CA ALA A 20 11.00 -11.14 30.40
C ALA A 20 12.22 -10.41 29.77
N SER A 21 13.26 -10.12 30.57
CA SER A 21 14.49 -9.52 30.06
C SER A 21 15.26 -10.47 29.13
N ALA A 22 15.36 -11.76 29.47
CA ALA A 22 16.00 -12.77 28.63
C ALA A 22 15.24 -12.92 27.28
N PHE A 23 13.92 -12.93 27.31
CA PHE A 23 13.11 -12.95 26.11
C PHE A 23 13.29 -11.69 25.25
N PHE A 24 13.36 -10.51 25.89
CA PHE A 24 13.62 -9.24 25.22
C PHE A 24 14.98 -9.23 24.51
N TRP A 25 16.04 -9.72 25.18
CA TRP A 25 17.36 -9.84 24.57
C TRP A 25 17.41 -10.88 23.46
N LEU A 26 16.67 -11.98 23.59
CA LEU A 26 16.54 -12.98 22.54
C LEU A 26 15.91 -12.40 21.27
N VAL A 27 14.86 -11.57 21.43
CA VAL A 27 14.19 -10.88 20.32
C VAL A 27 15.12 -9.87 19.65
N LEU A 28 15.92 -9.13 20.43
CA LEU A 28 16.90 -8.19 19.90
C LEU A 28 18.07 -8.88 19.19
N ALA A 29 18.37 -10.12 19.52
CA ALA A 29 19.43 -10.91 18.90
C ALA A 29 19.02 -11.52 17.53
N ILE A 30 17.74 -11.41 17.15
CA ILE A 30 17.28 -11.91 15.84
C ILE A 30 17.96 -11.08 14.73
N PRO A 31 18.67 -11.74 13.79
CA PRO A 31 19.29 -11.03 12.67
C PRO A 31 18.29 -10.17 11.90
N LYS A 32 18.72 -9.00 11.45
CA LYS A 32 17.85 -8.08 10.66
C LYS A 32 17.22 -8.76 9.44
N THR A 33 17.89 -9.75 8.88
CA THR A 33 17.38 -10.59 7.77
C THR A 33 16.16 -11.41 8.16
N VAL A 34 16.10 -11.92 9.40
CA VAL A 34 14.94 -12.65 9.91
C VAL A 34 13.80 -11.70 10.21
N TRP A 35 14.09 -10.52 10.78
CA TRP A 35 13.12 -9.46 10.97
C TRP A 35 12.51 -8.99 9.63
N SER A 36 13.35 -8.84 8.59
CA SER A 36 12.84 -8.46 7.27
C SER A 36 11.94 -9.53 6.66
N PHE A 37 12.20 -10.82 6.95
CA PHE A 37 11.32 -11.92 6.55
C PHE A 37 9.96 -11.86 7.26
N PHE A 38 9.96 -11.70 8.58
CA PHE A 38 8.72 -11.54 9.37
C PHE A 38 7.95 -10.29 8.97
N VAL A 39 8.62 -9.17 8.73
CA VAL A 39 7.99 -7.92 8.28
C VAL A 39 7.47 -8.05 6.84
N ARG A 40 8.10 -8.85 5.97
CA ARG A 40 7.58 -9.19 4.65
C ARG A 40 6.29 -10.03 4.72
N GLU A 41 6.19 -10.92 5.70
CA GLU A 41 5.02 -11.78 5.92
C GLU A 41 3.92 -11.10 6.73
N MET A 42 4.31 -10.28 7.73
CA MET A 42 3.38 -9.48 8.52
C MET A 42 2.94 -8.24 7.75
N GLN A 43 2.18 -8.44 6.69
CA GLN A 43 1.55 -7.30 6.03
C GLN A 43 0.40 -6.78 6.85
N THR A 44 0.35 -5.47 6.97
CA THR A 44 -0.86 -4.78 7.42
C THR A 44 -2.02 -5.31 6.59
N ARG A 45 -2.88 -6.07 7.24
CA ARG A 45 -4.15 -6.47 6.64
C ARG A 45 -4.91 -5.19 6.39
N THR A 46 -5.19 -4.91 5.15
CA THR A 46 -6.23 -3.97 4.83
C THR A 46 -7.50 -4.48 5.52
N VAL A 47 -8.17 -3.62 6.26
CA VAL A 47 -9.46 -3.96 6.88
C VAL A 47 -10.46 -4.05 5.74
N GLU A 48 -10.68 -5.25 5.22
CA GLU A 48 -11.49 -5.45 4.03
C GLU A 48 -12.70 -6.27 4.34
N ASN A 49 -13.84 -5.78 3.89
CA ASN A 49 -15.07 -6.55 3.84
C ASN A 49 -15.11 -7.50 2.66
N GLU A 50 -14.63 -7.03 1.52
CA GLU A 50 -14.72 -7.76 0.28
C GLU A 50 -13.35 -8.22 -0.16
N THR A 51 -13.17 -9.52 -0.23
CA THR A 51 -11.96 -10.13 -0.75
C THR A 51 -12.26 -10.79 -2.10
N PHE A 52 -11.25 -10.77 -2.96
CA PHE A 52 -11.34 -11.36 -4.29
C PHE A 52 -10.06 -12.12 -4.63
N LEU A 53 -10.14 -12.95 -5.64
CA LEU A 53 -9.01 -13.58 -6.31
C LEU A 53 -8.86 -12.95 -7.68
N PHE A 54 -7.64 -12.58 -8.03
CA PHE A 54 -7.30 -12.07 -9.35
C PHE A 54 -6.56 -13.13 -10.15
N ASP A 55 -7.00 -13.36 -11.36
CA ASP A 55 -6.35 -14.21 -12.34
C ASP A 55 -5.56 -13.33 -13.32
N PRO A 56 -4.22 -13.25 -13.20
CA PRO A 56 -3.40 -12.39 -14.06
C PRO A 56 -3.26 -12.89 -15.50
N ILE A 57 -3.59 -14.16 -15.76
CA ILE A 57 -3.54 -14.73 -17.12
C ILE A 57 -4.74 -14.25 -17.92
N ASN A 58 -5.92 -14.30 -17.31
CA ASN A 58 -7.17 -13.92 -17.97
C ASN A 58 -7.59 -12.48 -17.67
N GLY A 59 -6.91 -11.78 -16.75
CA GLY A 59 -7.27 -10.43 -16.31
C GLY A 59 -8.63 -10.37 -15.65
N THR A 60 -9.01 -11.38 -14.87
CA THR A 60 -10.35 -11.49 -14.28
C THR A 60 -10.33 -11.50 -12.77
N ILE A 61 -11.38 -10.95 -12.18
CA ILE A 61 -11.65 -10.91 -10.74
C ILE A 61 -12.74 -11.90 -10.41
N ARG A 62 -12.57 -12.63 -9.32
CA ARG A 62 -13.57 -13.51 -8.72
C ARG A 62 -13.73 -13.16 -7.24
N TRP A 63 -14.88 -12.65 -6.88
CA TRP A 63 -15.22 -12.31 -5.51
C TRP A 63 -15.43 -13.54 -4.63
N ARG A 64 -14.97 -13.51 -3.39
CA ARG A 64 -15.18 -14.62 -2.44
C ARG A 64 -16.66 -14.80 -2.06
N ASN A 65 -17.39 -13.70 -1.93
CA ASN A 65 -18.83 -13.71 -1.64
C ASN A 65 -19.71 -14.07 -2.85
N ARG A 66 -19.12 -14.06 -4.07
CA ARG A 66 -19.78 -14.39 -5.35
C ARG A 66 -18.89 -15.28 -6.20
N PRO A 67 -18.54 -16.51 -5.76
CA PRO A 67 -17.47 -17.31 -6.37
C PRO A 67 -17.77 -17.80 -7.77
N THR A 68 -19.02 -17.82 -8.19
CA THR A 68 -19.44 -18.21 -9.55
C THR A 68 -19.30 -17.09 -10.58
N VAL A 69 -19.21 -15.84 -10.14
CA VAL A 69 -19.10 -14.66 -11.01
C VAL A 69 -17.64 -14.35 -11.25
N LYS A 70 -17.25 -14.31 -12.52
CA LYS A 70 -15.95 -13.80 -12.99
C LYS A 70 -16.19 -12.51 -13.75
N GLU A 71 -15.50 -11.47 -13.36
CA GLU A 71 -15.61 -10.13 -13.97
C GLU A 71 -14.26 -9.75 -14.56
N PRO A 72 -14.20 -9.17 -15.76
CA PRO A 72 -12.96 -8.63 -16.29
C PRO A 72 -12.51 -7.44 -15.44
N TYR A 73 -11.21 -7.36 -15.20
CA TYR A 73 -10.63 -6.18 -14.57
C TYR A 73 -10.47 -5.06 -15.58
N TRP A 74 -10.88 -3.87 -15.17
CA TRP A 74 -10.67 -2.62 -15.91
C TRP A 74 -10.08 -1.57 -14.99
N LEU A 75 -9.15 -0.78 -15.53
CA LEU A 75 -8.71 0.46 -14.95
C LEU A 75 -9.35 1.62 -15.71
N ALA A 76 -10.30 2.31 -15.09
CA ALA A 76 -10.85 3.53 -15.62
C ALA A 76 -9.89 4.70 -15.35
N VAL A 77 -9.59 5.52 -16.35
CA VAL A 77 -8.83 6.77 -16.21
C VAL A 77 -9.68 7.90 -16.77
N GLU A 78 -10.01 8.86 -15.91
CA GLU A 78 -11.00 9.90 -16.19
C GLU A 78 -10.73 11.20 -15.42
N GLY A 79 -11.67 12.14 -15.44
CA GLY A 79 -11.57 13.45 -14.78
C GLY A 79 -11.02 14.52 -15.72
N LEU A 80 -10.06 15.31 -15.25
CA LEU A 80 -9.46 16.40 -16.04
C LEU A 80 -8.43 15.85 -17.04
N VAL A 81 -8.92 15.11 -18.03
CA VAL A 81 -8.18 14.56 -19.16
C VAL A 81 -8.90 14.86 -20.48
N GLU A 82 -8.18 14.87 -21.60
CA GLU A 82 -8.78 15.02 -22.91
C GLU A 82 -9.39 13.70 -23.40
N GLU A 83 -8.71 12.57 -23.13
CA GLU A 83 -9.03 11.24 -23.61
C GLU A 83 -9.29 10.28 -22.44
N PRO A 84 -10.51 10.25 -21.85
CA PRO A 84 -10.88 9.23 -20.86
C PRO A 84 -10.83 7.84 -21.48
N ILE A 85 -10.25 6.87 -20.74
CA ILE A 85 -10.03 5.52 -21.26
C ILE A 85 -10.25 4.44 -20.19
N HIS A 86 -10.57 3.24 -20.63
CA HIS A 86 -10.54 2.03 -19.81
C HIS A 86 -9.47 1.08 -20.33
N PHE A 87 -8.49 0.79 -19.49
CA PHE A 87 -7.45 -0.20 -19.78
C PHE A 87 -7.86 -1.55 -19.23
N SER A 88 -7.83 -2.59 -20.05
CA SER A 88 -7.82 -3.96 -19.56
C SER A 88 -6.47 -4.27 -18.89
N TYR A 89 -6.40 -5.36 -18.14
CA TYR A 89 -5.11 -5.80 -17.57
C TYR A 89 -4.05 -6.06 -18.66
N LYS A 90 -4.49 -6.59 -19.80
CA LYS A 90 -3.62 -6.83 -20.95
C LYS A 90 -3.09 -5.53 -21.58
N ASP A 91 -3.93 -4.49 -21.65
CA ASP A 91 -3.51 -3.18 -22.16
C ASP A 91 -2.45 -2.58 -21.22
N LEU A 92 -2.64 -2.69 -19.90
CA LEU A 92 -1.64 -2.25 -18.94
C LEU A 92 -0.31 -3.01 -19.08
N GLN A 93 -0.36 -4.31 -19.34
CA GLN A 93 0.85 -5.11 -19.58
C GLN A 93 1.56 -4.74 -20.90
N ALA A 94 0.82 -4.24 -21.89
CA ALA A 94 1.36 -3.82 -23.18
C ALA A 94 2.03 -2.44 -23.15
N LEU A 95 1.72 -1.60 -22.15
CA LEU A 95 2.43 -0.33 -21.97
C LEU A 95 3.90 -0.55 -21.62
N PRO A 96 4.79 0.43 -21.86
CA PRO A 96 6.20 0.33 -21.50
C PRO A 96 6.39 -0.02 -20.02
N GLN A 97 7.01 -1.16 -19.75
CA GLN A 97 7.24 -1.67 -18.40
C GLN A 97 8.63 -1.29 -17.88
N VAL A 98 8.72 -0.98 -16.60
CA VAL A 98 9.99 -0.76 -15.91
C VAL A 98 10.09 -1.65 -14.68
N VAL A 99 11.32 -1.96 -14.30
CA VAL A 99 11.63 -2.62 -13.03
C VAL A 99 12.48 -1.67 -12.19
N GLN A 100 12.08 -1.46 -10.95
CA GLN A 100 12.83 -0.66 -9.99
C GLN A 100 12.97 -1.36 -8.65
N LYS A 101 14.04 -1.06 -7.94
CA LYS A 101 14.14 -1.31 -6.50
C LYS A 101 13.76 -0.06 -5.73
N SER A 102 12.89 -0.20 -4.77
CA SER A 102 12.56 0.86 -3.83
C SER A 102 12.04 0.30 -2.52
N ASP A 103 12.16 1.09 -1.47
CA ASP A 103 11.70 0.73 -0.15
C ASP A 103 10.22 0.99 0.03
N PHE A 104 9.63 0.33 1.00
CA PHE A 104 8.31 0.61 1.52
C PHE A 104 8.43 1.01 2.98
N HIS A 105 7.78 2.11 3.37
CA HIS A 105 7.84 2.67 4.71
C HIS A 105 6.45 2.73 5.34
N CYS A 106 6.20 1.92 6.35
CA CYS A 106 4.93 1.94 7.06
C CYS A 106 4.85 3.13 8.03
N VAL A 107 3.66 3.68 8.23
CA VAL A 107 3.39 4.71 9.24
C VAL A 107 3.71 4.24 10.66
N GLU A 108 3.63 2.95 10.93
CA GLU A 108 3.99 2.32 12.21
C GLU A 108 5.49 2.27 12.52
N GLY A 109 6.34 2.87 11.68
CA GLY A 109 7.77 3.01 11.94
C GLY A 109 8.67 1.94 11.32
N TRP A 110 8.15 0.84 10.77
CA TRP A 110 8.95 -0.19 10.10
C TRP A 110 9.07 0.05 8.59
N SER A 111 10.07 -0.58 7.97
CA SER A 111 10.33 -0.48 6.53
C SER A 111 10.71 -1.83 5.94
N VAL A 112 10.31 -2.07 4.70
CA VAL A 112 10.80 -3.18 3.88
C VAL A 112 11.72 -2.61 2.82
N ARG A 113 12.97 -3.13 2.78
CA ARG A 113 14.01 -2.65 1.89
C ARG A 113 14.06 -3.43 0.58
N ASP A 114 14.58 -2.76 -0.45
CA ASP A 114 14.96 -3.40 -1.73
C ASP A 114 13.84 -4.20 -2.41
N ILE A 115 12.59 -3.75 -2.30
CA ILE A 115 11.49 -4.40 -2.98
C ILE A 115 11.64 -4.17 -4.49
N ARG A 116 11.63 -5.24 -5.27
CA ARG A 116 11.73 -5.18 -6.72
C ARG A 116 10.34 -5.10 -7.34
N TRP A 117 9.91 -3.89 -7.62
CA TRP A 117 8.65 -3.59 -8.26
C TRP A 117 8.77 -3.61 -9.78
N GLY A 118 7.78 -4.17 -10.47
CA GLY A 118 7.64 -4.05 -11.92
C GLY A 118 6.29 -3.46 -12.28
N GLY A 119 6.27 -2.56 -13.28
CA GLY A 119 5.04 -1.89 -13.69
C GLY A 119 5.29 -0.71 -14.60
N ILE A 120 4.38 0.26 -14.60
CA ILE A 120 4.25 1.35 -15.56
C ILE A 120 4.59 2.67 -14.90
N ARG A 121 5.45 3.50 -15.53
CA ARG A 121 5.62 4.89 -15.09
C ARG A 121 4.33 5.67 -15.35
N PHE A 122 3.98 6.55 -14.40
CA PHE A 122 2.75 7.34 -14.55
C PHE A 122 2.75 8.20 -15.82
N ALA A 123 3.93 8.63 -16.28
CA ALA A 123 4.11 9.33 -17.55
C ALA A 123 3.57 8.56 -18.76
N GLU A 124 3.57 7.23 -18.76
CA GLU A 124 3.02 6.45 -19.86
C GLU A 124 1.49 6.53 -19.92
N ILE A 125 0.83 6.63 -18.77
CA ILE A 125 -0.61 6.87 -18.69
C ILE A 125 -0.94 8.27 -19.19
N THR A 126 -0.18 9.30 -18.76
CA THR A 126 -0.45 10.69 -19.17
C THR A 126 -0.27 10.94 -20.66
N LYS A 127 0.61 10.21 -21.34
CA LYS A 127 0.76 10.27 -22.81
C LYS A 127 -0.50 9.81 -23.55
N VAL A 128 -1.27 8.91 -22.94
CA VAL A 128 -2.50 8.37 -23.55
C VAL A 128 -3.69 9.26 -23.25
N VAL A 129 -3.85 9.67 -21.96
CA VAL A 129 -5.07 10.36 -21.51
C VAL A 129 -5.00 11.88 -21.63
N LEU A 130 -3.81 12.48 -21.86
CA LEU A 130 -3.57 13.90 -22.08
C LEU A 130 -4.21 14.77 -20.99
N PRO A 131 -3.60 14.86 -19.77
CA PRO A 131 -4.16 15.65 -18.69
C PRO A 131 -4.35 17.11 -19.07
N LYS A 132 -5.48 17.69 -18.68
CA LYS A 132 -5.77 19.12 -18.85
C LYS A 132 -4.86 19.96 -17.97
N PRO A 133 -4.60 21.24 -18.31
CA PRO A 133 -3.72 22.12 -17.54
C PRO A 133 -4.15 22.33 -16.08
N GLU A 134 -5.43 22.18 -15.79
CA GLU A 134 -6.00 22.31 -14.45
C GLU A 134 -5.77 21.09 -13.56
N ALA A 135 -5.39 19.96 -14.15
CA ALA A 135 -5.12 18.74 -13.40
C ALA A 135 -3.85 18.88 -12.54
N ARG A 136 -4.01 18.91 -11.23
CA ARG A 136 -2.92 19.06 -10.25
C ARG A 136 -2.74 17.81 -9.40
N TYR A 137 -3.79 17.03 -9.23
CA TYR A 137 -3.83 15.85 -8.39
C TYR A 137 -4.38 14.65 -9.15
N VAL A 138 -4.02 13.49 -8.67
CA VAL A 138 -4.55 12.22 -9.14
C VAL A 138 -5.14 11.49 -7.97
N VAL A 139 -6.42 11.13 -8.09
CA VAL A 139 -7.17 10.39 -7.07
C VAL A 139 -7.25 8.93 -7.52
N PHE A 140 -6.83 8.04 -6.66
CA PHE A 140 -6.84 6.59 -6.85
C PHE A 140 -7.98 5.97 -6.06
N HIS A 141 -8.85 5.23 -6.74
CA HIS A 141 -9.94 4.50 -6.12
C HIS A 141 -9.67 3.00 -6.19
N SER A 142 -9.86 2.34 -5.06
CA SER A 142 -9.63 0.89 -4.91
C SER A 142 -10.90 0.09 -5.15
N LEU A 143 -10.71 -1.14 -5.60
CA LEU A 143 -11.77 -2.14 -5.76
C LEU A 143 -12.22 -2.66 -4.40
N GLY A 144 -13.51 -2.95 -4.27
CA GLY A 144 -14.11 -3.48 -3.05
C GLY A 144 -14.57 -2.41 -2.07
N ASN A 145 -15.49 -2.79 -1.19
CA ASN A 145 -16.04 -1.90 -0.18
C ASN A 145 -15.34 -2.08 1.17
N THR A 146 -15.21 -0.99 1.91
CA THR A 146 -14.75 -1.01 3.30
C THR A 146 -15.93 -1.14 4.26
N PRO A 147 -15.73 -1.80 5.45
CA PRO A 147 -16.82 -2.02 6.41
C PRO A 147 -17.30 -0.77 7.13
N GLU A 148 -16.51 0.30 7.12
CA GLU A 148 -16.77 1.44 7.96
C GLU A 148 -17.77 2.39 7.31
N VAL A 149 -18.91 2.53 8.00
CA VAL A 149 -19.97 3.48 7.67
C VAL A 149 -19.61 4.83 8.30
N GLY A 150 -19.58 5.89 7.50
CA GLY A 150 -19.32 7.25 7.99
C GLY A 150 -18.19 7.97 7.26
N GLN A 151 -17.45 7.28 6.42
CA GLN A 151 -16.50 7.89 5.49
C GLN A 151 -17.25 8.43 4.26
N ARG A 152 -16.69 9.45 3.60
CA ARG A 152 -17.26 9.96 2.34
C ARG A 152 -17.21 8.94 1.19
N ALA A 153 -16.26 8.00 1.26
CA ALA A 153 -16.13 6.89 0.32
C ALA A 153 -16.28 5.56 1.05
N ASN A 154 -17.05 4.65 0.48
CA ASN A 154 -17.23 3.27 0.97
C ASN A 154 -16.11 2.32 0.52
N HIS A 155 -15.03 2.83 -0.04
CA HIS A 155 -13.87 2.10 -0.52
C HIS A 155 -12.61 2.92 -0.26
N TYR A 156 -11.44 2.28 -0.33
CA TYR A 156 -10.19 3.00 -0.18
C TYR A 156 -10.00 4.00 -1.32
N VAL A 157 -9.70 5.23 -0.95
CA VAL A 157 -9.36 6.32 -1.83
C VAL A 157 -8.10 6.99 -1.32
N GLU A 158 -7.25 7.45 -2.23
CA GLU A 158 -6.06 8.23 -1.88
C GLU A 158 -5.71 9.18 -3.03
N SER A 159 -5.00 10.24 -2.75
CA SER A 159 -4.56 11.18 -3.77
C SER A 159 -3.09 11.53 -3.63
N LEU A 160 -2.46 11.77 -4.78
CA LEU A 160 -1.08 12.26 -4.87
C LEU A 160 -1.01 13.44 -5.86
N PRO A 161 -0.07 14.38 -5.65
CA PRO A 161 0.19 15.43 -6.62
C PRO A 161 0.63 14.84 -7.97
N LEU A 162 0.08 15.35 -9.07
CA LEU A 162 0.45 14.93 -10.42
C LEU A 162 1.94 15.18 -10.69
N GLU A 163 2.46 16.31 -10.24
CA GLU A 163 3.89 16.65 -10.34
C GLU A 163 4.77 15.56 -9.70
N GLN A 164 4.41 15.11 -8.49
CA GLN A 164 5.14 14.04 -7.81
C GLN A 164 5.12 12.73 -8.59
N LEU A 165 3.97 12.38 -9.18
CA LEU A 165 3.82 11.15 -9.95
C LEU A 165 4.64 11.17 -11.24
N LEU A 166 4.87 12.35 -11.80
CA LEU A 166 5.65 12.55 -13.03
C LEU A 166 7.14 12.77 -12.76
N ASP A 167 7.54 13.12 -11.54
CA ASP A 167 8.95 13.33 -11.20
C ASP A 167 9.71 11.99 -11.21
N PRO A 168 10.70 11.81 -12.11
CA PRO A 168 11.49 10.59 -12.18
C PRO A 168 12.27 10.30 -10.89
N GLN A 169 12.63 11.34 -10.11
CA GLN A 169 13.37 11.19 -8.86
C GLN A 169 12.49 10.60 -7.74
N LYS A 170 11.19 10.86 -7.78
CA LYS A 170 10.22 10.28 -6.84
C LYS A 170 9.94 8.82 -7.08
N LYS A 171 10.33 8.28 -8.25
CA LYS A 171 10.21 6.86 -8.60
C LYS A 171 8.80 6.29 -8.40
N CYS A 172 7.76 7.12 -8.55
CA CYS A 172 6.38 6.65 -8.48
C CYS A 172 6.07 5.66 -9.61
N LEU A 173 5.27 4.64 -9.32
CA LEU A 173 5.00 3.53 -10.23
C LEU A 173 3.58 2.99 -10.03
N LEU A 174 2.92 2.62 -11.12
CA LEU A 174 1.76 1.73 -11.12
C LEU A 174 2.28 0.30 -11.24
N ALA A 175 2.39 -0.40 -10.12
CA ALA A 175 2.99 -1.73 -10.07
C ALA A 175 1.98 -2.82 -10.42
N LEU A 176 2.41 -3.76 -11.26
CA LEU A 176 1.72 -4.99 -11.67
C LEU A 176 2.40 -6.23 -11.07
N THR A 177 3.70 -6.12 -10.77
CA THR A 177 4.51 -7.26 -10.32
C THR A 177 5.40 -6.88 -9.13
N ILE A 178 5.78 -7.90 -8.36
CA ILE A 178 6.79 -7.86 -7.32
C ILE A 178 7.72 -9.06 -7.51
N ASP A 179 9.03 -8.84 -7.49
CA ASP A 179 10.05 -9.87 -7.74
C ASP A 179 9.82 -10.66 -9.04
N GLY A 180 9.29 -9.99 -10.08
CA GLY A 180 8.98 -10.58 -11.39
C GLY A 180 7.72 -11.45 -11.45
N LYS A 181 6.96 -11.54 -10.36
CA LYS A 181 5.69 -12.28 -10.29
C LYS A 181 4.50 -11.32 -10.21
N PRO A 182 3.34 -11.65 -10.75
CA PRO A 182 2.12 -10.88 -10.57
C PRO A 182 1.85 -10.61 -9.08
N LEU A 183 1.29 -9.43 -8.78
CA LEU A 183 0.90 -9.09 -7.41
C LEU A 183 -0.11 -10.10 -6.87
N THR A 184 0.08 -10.50 -5.61
CA THR A 184 -0.94 -11.22 -4.86
C THR A 184 -1.99 -10.26 -4.32
N PHE A 185 -3.11 -10.77 -3.83
CA PHE A 185 -4.14 -9.96 -3.16
C PHE A 185 -3.52 -9.10 -2.04
N ASP A 186 -2.77 -9.69 -1.12
CA ASP A 186 -2.14 -8.96 -0.01
C ASP A 186 -1.16 -7.88 -0.47
N ARG A 187 -0.59 -8.03 -1.66
CA ARG A 187 0.32 -7.06 -2.29
C ARG A 187 -0.38 -6.00 -3.13
N GLY A 188 -1.70 -6.09 -3.27
CA GLY A 188 -2.52 -5.08 -3.93
C GLY A 188 -2.83 -5.36 -5.40
N SER A 189 -2.91 -6.66 -5.80
CA SER A 189 -3.37 -7.03 -7.15
C SER A 189 -4.78 -6.49 -7.43
N PRO A 190 -5.14 -6.18 -8.67
CA PRO A 190 -4.36 -6.30 -9.91
C PRO A 190 -3.30 -5.23 -10.11
N LEU A 191 -3.50 -4.05 -9.52
CA LEU A 191 -2.68 -2.86 -9.71
C LEU A 191 -2.55 -2.10 -8.38
N ARG A 192 -1.34 -1.62 -8.09
CA ARG A 192 -1.12 -0.75 -6.94
C ARG A 192 -0.24 0.45 -7.27
N VAL A 193 -0.44 1.53 -6.50
CA VAL A 193 0.48 2.67 -6.50
C VAL A 193 1.68 2.35 -5.61
N VAL A 194 2.86 2.65 -6.11
CA VAL A 194 4.11 2.67 -5.35
C VAL A 194 4.62 4.10 -5.33
N SER A 195 4.73 4.69 -4.15
CA SER A 195 5.32 6.00 -3.90
C SER A 195 6.37 5.86 -2.82
N PRO A 196 7.66 5.65 -3.17
CA PRO A 196 8.70 5.26 -2.22
C PRO A 196 9.04 6.33 -1.18
N TYR A 197 8.75 7.59 -1.48
CA TYR A 197 9.04 8.73 -0.62
C TYR A 197 7.87 9.14 0.28
N ASP A 198 6.75 8.40 0.20
CA ASP A 198 5.60 8.59 1.08
C ASP A 198 5.40 7.37 1.99
N LEU A 199 4.77 7.61 3.14
CA LEU A 199 4.35 6.53 4.02
C LEU A 199 3.32 5.63 3.33
N GLY A 200 3.40 4.34 3.61
CA GLY A 200 2.76 3.27 2.84
C GLY A 200 1.26 3.37 2.63
N TYR A 201 0.54 4.13 3.47
CA TYR A 201 -0.89 4.33 3.27
C TYR A 201 -1.23 5.22 2.07
N LYS A 202 -0.25 6.00 1.56
CA LYS A 202 -0.39 6.76 0.31
C LYS A 202 -0.34 5.86 -0.93
N GLY A 203 0.16 4.65 -0.81
CA GLY A 203 0.29 3.66 -1.88
C GLY A 203 -0.97 2.80 -2.04
N SER A 204 -1.99 3.32 -2.74
CA SER A 204 -3.26 2.62 -2.98
C SER A 204 -3.06 1.23 -3.57
N LYS A 205 -3.76 0.24 -3.00
CA LYS A 205 -3.88 -1.13 -3.49
C LYS A 205 -5.17 -1.30 -4.29
N TYR A 206 -5.24 -2.34 -5.12
CA TYR A 206 -6.48 -2.72 -5.82
C TYR A 206 -7.04 -1.61 -6.70
N VAL A 207 -6.19 -0.81 -7.30
CA VAL A 207 -6.62 0.38 -8.06
C VAL A 207 -7.46 -0.06 -9.26
N THR A 208 -8.66 0.52 -9.37
CA THR A 208 -9.59 0.28 -10.48
C THR A 208 -10.04 1.55 -11.17
N ARG A 209 -9.81 2.70 -10.54
CA ARG A 209 -10.13 3.99 -11.14
C ARG A 209 -9.11 5.05 -10.74
N ILE A 210 -8.71 5.85 -11.70
CA ILE A 210 -7.81 7.00 -11.56
C ILE A 210 -8.55 8.23 -12.06
N VAL A 211 -8.65 9.27 -11.20
CA VAL A 211 -9.32 10.51 -11.53
C VAL A 211 -8.35 11.67 -11.46
N PHE A 212 -8.15 12.36 -12.56
CA PHE A 212 -7.38 13.61 -12.61
C PHE A 212 -8.24 14.76 -12.08
N SER A 213 -7.73 15.53 -11.13
CA SER A 213 -8.47 16.55 -10.40
C SER A 213 -7.66 17.84 -10.22
N ALA A 214 -8.35 18.97 -10.14
CA ALA A 214 -7.75 20.24 -9.75
C ALA A 214 -7.51 20.33 -8.24
N GLU A 215 -8.31 19.58 -7.45
CA GLU A 215 -8.28 19.60 -5.99
C GLU A 215 -7.78 18.29 -5.43
N GLN A 216 -7.09 18.39 -4.29
CA GLN A 216 -6.62 17.24 -3.55
C GLN A 216 -7.77 16.55 -2.80
N ALA A 217 -7.98 15.28 -3.05
CA ALA A 217 -8.90 14.49 -2.24
C ALA A 217 -8.22 14.05 -0.94
N HIS A 218 -8.97 14.09 0.16
CA HIS A 218 -8.52 13.46 1.40
C HIS A 218 -8.60 11.95 1.26
N GLY A 219 -7.50 11.27 1.58
CA GLY A 219 -7.41 9.82 1.57
C GLY A 219 -8.35 9.18 2.60
N TRP A 220 -8.73 7.92 2.38
CA TRP A 220 -9.61 7.19 3.29
C TRP A 220 -9.04 7.13 4.71
N TRP A 221 -7.74 6.88 4.85
CA TRP A 221 -7.08 6.85 6.16
C TRP A 221 -7.11 8.20 6.87
N THR A 222 -6.88 9.29 6.13
CA THR A 222 -6.97 10.67 6.65
C THR A 222 -8.39 11.00 7.11
N GLN A 223 -9.41 10.52 6.39
CA GLN A 223 -10.81 10.69 6.78
C GLN A 223 -11.17 9.84 8.00
N ALA A 224 -10.64 8.62 8.09
CA ALA A 224 -10.90 7.69 9.20
C ALA A 224 -10.26 8.16 10.50
N ASN A 225 -9.04 8.71 10.45
CA ASN A 225 -8.31 9.14 11.63
C ASN A 225 -7.37 10.31 11.30
N PRO A 226 -7.54 11.48 11.93
CA PRO A 226 -6.73 12.68 11.71
C PRO A 226 -5.22 12.51 11.99
N ILE A 227 -4.80 11.41 12.64
CA ILE A 227 -3.39 11.09 12.84
C ILE A 227 -2.66 10.80 11.51
N TYR A 228 -3.41 10.46 10.43
CA TYR A 228 -2.88 10.25 9.09
C TYR A 228 -3.00 11.55 8.28
N PRO A 229 -1.91 12.34 8.14
CA PRO A 229 -1.97 13.59 7.39
C PRO A 229 -2.21 13.34 5.89
N VAL A 230 -2.70 14.37 5.22
CA VAL A 230 -2.92 14.31 3.76
C VAL A 230 -1.60 14.14 3.01
N GLU A 231 -0.57 14.88 3.44
CA GLU A 231 0.80 14.72 2.97
C GLU A 231 1.59 13.89 3.98
N ALA A 232 2.25 12.87 3.52
CA ALA A 232 2.90 11.90 4.38
C ALA A 232 4.30 11.53 3.91
N PRO A 233 5.22 12.50 3.80
CA PRO A 233 6.58 12.21 3.39
C PRO A 233 7.27 11.27 4.39
N VAL A 234 8.07 10.36 3.88
CA VAL A 234 8.91 9.50 4.72
C VAL A 234 9.94 10.36 5.46
N PRO A 235 10.07 10.22 6.78
CA PRO A 235 11.12 10.91 7.55
C PRO A 235 12.52 10.66 6.96
N VAL A 236 13.32 11.72 6.84
CA VAL A 236 14.62 11.69 6.17
C VAL A 236 15.58 10.65 6.77
N GLU A 237 15.51 10.45 8.08
CA GLU A 237 16.31 9.43 8.78
C GLU A 237 15.98 8.01 8.34
N ARG A 238 14.79 7.75 7.80
CA ARG A 238 14.38 6.45 7.29
C ARG A 238 14.77 6.23 5.82
N LEU A 239 15.08 7.31 5.10
CA LEU A 239 15.57 7.28 3.72
C LEU A 239 17.08 7.06 3.65
N LYS A 240 17.82 7.20 4.77
CA LYS A 240 19.25 6.97 4.81
C LYS A 240 19.57 5.49 4.62
N GLY A 241 20.18 5.17 3.49
CA GLY A 241 20.60 3.82 3.10
C GLY A 241 19.73 3.18 2.01
N SER A 242 18.90 3.96 1.34
CA SER A 242 18.20 3.57 0.10
C SER A 242 18.98 4.01 -1.15
#